data_ac00edbdf20ca8dbcadb2255e4a890f8
#
_entry.id   ac00edbdf20ca8dbcadb2255e4a890f8
#
_cell.length_a   1.000
_cell.length_b   1.000
_cell.length_c   1.000
_cell.angle_alpha   90.00
_cell.angle_beta   90.00
_cell.angle_gamma   90.00
#
_symmetry.space_group_name_H-M   'P 1'
#
loop_
_entity.id
_entity.type
_entity.pdbx_description
1 polymer ?
#
loop_
_entity_poly.entity_id
_entity_poly.type
_entity_poly.pdbx_seq_one_letter_code
_entity_poly.pdbx_strand_id
1 'polypeptide(L)'
;VGTWRVDMNEGYFMRNATYAMMEAAPAIPTFTPSSVSLGHWAIGGVLPDYRKVGEEMAMESVRMDNQSGNTEKHLQIIGSKAVMDSRKAKEWGLDPKALPFSVELINQPVSFYQQYTYQIWSACTLFVVLVLGLFISLFYYFRTKRLKDELLRSDKDLRVAKDRAEESNRLKSAFLANMSHEIRTPLNSIVGFSDVLAVEGSTEEERQSYFQIIKTNSDLLLRLINDILDLSRLEANRVTLTWEECDIVLLCRQVVASVSFSRQSSDNQFLFTTSFETYRMETDIQRMQQVIINLLSNADKFTKKGKITLDFSVDEKTGMAVFSVTDTGCGIPKEKQKLVFERFEKLNEYAQGTGLGLSICKLIVSKWKGAIWIDPDYTGGARFIFSHPLKIEKE
;
A
#
# COMPACT_ATOMS: atom_id res chain seq x y z
N VAL A 1 -65.85 -3.65 66.12
CA VAL A 1 -65.49 -2.80 67.25
C VAL A 1 -66.28 -1.50 67.06
N GLY A 2 -67.31 -1.32 67.76
CA GLY A 2 -68.15 -0.13 67.69
C GLY A 2 -67.41 1.10 68.24
N THR A 3 -68.05 2.26 68.11
CA THR A 3 -67.46 3.51 68.56
C THR A 3 -67.34 3.50 70.09
N TRP A 4 -66.17 3.39 70.59
CA TRP A 4 -65.86 3.54 72.00
C TRP A 4 -65.90 5.03 72.37
N ARG A 5 -66.71 5.42 73.25
CA ARG A 5 -66.66 6.70 73.92
C ARG A 5 -65.95 6.50 75.26
N VAL A 6 -64.73 7.02 75.35
CA VAL A 6 -64.04 7.11 76.62
C VAL A 6 -64.30 8.50 77.19
N ASP A 7 -64.48 8.63 78.52
CA ASP A 7 -64.79 9.87 79.20
C ASP A 7 -63.72 10.94 78.91
N MET A 8 -64.17 12.14 78.62
CA MET A 8 -63.31 13.27 78.25
C MET A 8 -62.34 13.69 79.38
N ASN A 9 -62.48 13.27 80.56
CA ASN A 9 -61.57 13.62 81.68
C ASN A 9 -60.26 12.83 81.68
N GLU A 10 -60.14 11.73 80.98
CA GLU A 10 -58.89 10.93 80.91
C GLU A 10 -58.07 11.17 79.65
N GLY A 11 -58.45 12.09 78.77
CA GLY A 11 -57.68 12.52 77.65
C GLY A 11 -57.48 11.53 76.49
N TYR A 12 -58.20 10.40 76.49
CA TYR A 12 -58.18 9.40 75.44
C TYR A 12 -59.16 9.71 74.34
N PHE A 13 -58.68 10.12 73.20
CA PHE A 13 -59.56 10.18 72.03
C PHE A 13 -59.77 8.81 71.43
N MET A 14 -60.89 8.58 70.75
CA MET A 14 -61.31 7.34 70.11
C MET A 14 -60.17 6.67 69.29
N ARG A 15 -59.32 7.46 68.76
CA ARG A 15 -58.12 7.00 68.00
C ARG A 15 -57.15 6.28 68.93
N ASN A 16 -56.85 6.77 70.10
CA ASN A 16 -55.95 6.20 71.09
C ASN A 16 -56.53 4.92 71.73
N ALA A 17 -57.85 4.88 72.01
CA ALA A 17 -58.51 3.69 72.55
C ALA A 17 -58.39 2.49 71.59
N THR A 18 -58.58 2.71 70.28
CA THR A 18 -58.45 1.67 69.26
C THR A 18 -57.01 1.18 69.10
N TYR A 19 -56.03 2.10 69.21
CA TYR A 19 -54.62 1.79 69.20
C TYR A 19 -54.20 0.94 70.41
N ALA A 20 -54.67 1.34 71.63
CA ALA A 20 -54.41 0.59 72.86
C ALA A 20 -55.01 -0.84 72.82
N MET A 21 -56.17 -1.00 72.22
CA MET A 21 -56.79 -2.33 72.04
C MET A 21 -55.97 -3.22 71.11
N MET A 22 -55.40 -2.66 70.05
CA MET A 22 -54.52 -3.40 69.16
C MET A 22 -53.20 -3.78 69.82
N GLU A 23 -52.63 -2.88 70.58
CA GLU A 23 -51.43 -3.15 71.34
C GLU A 23 -51.58 -4.24 72.38
N ALA A 24 -52.77 -4.26 72.98
CA ALA A 24 -53.20 -5.32 73.96
C ALA A 24 -53.44 -6.70 73.31
N ALA A 25 -53.78 -6.75 72.02
CA ALA A 25 -54.08 -7.99 71.31
C ALA A 25 -53.48 -7.99 69.87
N PRO A 26 -52.16 -7.94 69.71
CA PRO A 26 -51.50 -7.77 68.42
C PRO A 26 -51.68 -8.95 67.47
N ALA A 27 -52.07 -10.09 67.98
CA ALA A 27 -52.29 -11.32 67.19
C ALA A 27 -53.70 -11.45 66.57
N ILE A 28 -54.59 -10.44 66.70
CA ILE A 28 -55.90 -10.48 66.12
C ILE A 28 -56.03 -9.60 64.90
N PRO A 29 -56.35 -10.16 63.73
CA PRO A 29 -56.54 -9.37 62.49
C PRO A 29 -57.76 -8.46 62.67
N THR A 30 -57.58 -7.15 62.48
CA THR A 30 -58.61 -6.16 62.74
C THR A 30 -59.10 -5.55 61.43
N PHE A 31 -60.46 -5.47 61.33
CA PHE A 31 -61.14 -4.79 60.23
C PHE A 31 -61.87 -3.57 60.72
N THR A 32 -62.01 -2.56 59.91
CA THR A 32 -62.60 -1.28 60.26
C THR A 32 -63.73 -0.86 59.32
N PRO A 33 -64.87 -0.28 59.86
CA PRO A 33 -65.85 0.39 59.02
C PRO A 33 -65.49 1.83 58.67
N SER A 34 -64.29 2.31 59.08
CA SER A 34 -63.84 3.69 58.88
C SER A 34 -62.48 3.77 58.20
N SER A 35 -62.33 4.72 57.34
CA SER A 35 -61.02 4.98 56.64
C SER A 35 -59.93 5.42 57.61
N VAL A 36 -60.22 5.92 58.77
CA VAL A 36 -59.23 6.49 59.72
C VAL A 36 -58.23 5.48 60.25
N SER A 37 -58.57 4.22 60.32
CA SER A 37 -57.70 3.16 60.86
C SER A 37 -57.04 2.33 59.80
N LEU A 38 -57.47 2.51 58.58
CA LEU A 38 -56.96 1.76 57.44
C LEU A 38 -55.55 2.18 57.08
N GLY A 39 -54.62 1.23 56.89
CA GLY A 39 -53.20 1.48 56.64
C GLY A 39 -52.33 1.71 57.87
N HIS A 40 -52.93 1.92 59.03
CA HIS A 40 -52.24 2.01 60.31
C HIS A 40 -52.29 0.69 61.07
N TRP A 41 -53.49 0.27 61.53
CA TRP A 41 -53.63 -0.93 62.30
C TRP A 41 -54.68 -1.90 61.71
N ALA A 42 -55.63 -1.39 60.96
CA ALA A 42 -56.65 -2.25 60.33
C ALA A 42 -56.14 -2.82 59.01
N ILE A 43 -56.35 -4.11 58.80
CA ILE A 43 -55.96 -4.83 57.59
C ILE A 43 -56.86 -4.41 56.42
N GLY A 44 -58.10 -4.20 56.66
CA GLY A 44 -59.10 -3.83 55.66
C GLY A 44 -60.44 -3.47 56.30
N GLY A 45 -61.44 -3.25 55.48
CA GLY A 45 -62.75 -2.95 55.89
C GLY A 45 -63.73 -2.69 54.77
N VAL A 46 -64.98 -2.59 55.09
CA VAL A 46 -66.03 -2.16 54.16
C VAL A 46 -66.28 -0.68 54.41
N LEU A 47 -65.90 0.15 53.51
CA LEU A 47 -65.93 1.61 53.64
C LEU A 47 -67.05 2.20 52.77
N PRO A 48 -67.72 3.29 53.20
CA PRO A 48 -68.54 4.05 52.26
C PRO A 48 -67.74 4.57 51.08
N ASP A 49 -68.25 4.43 49.86
CA ASP A 49 -67.61 5.00 48.66
C ASP A 49 -67.98 6.47 48.49
N TYR A 50 -67.31 7.29 49.27
CA TYR A 50 -67.55 8.75 49.30
C TYR A 50 -67.41 9.42 47.95
N ARG A 51 -66.56 8.87 47.07
CA ARG A 51 -66.38 9.43 45.75
C ARG A 51 -67.62 9.22 44.89
N LYS A 52 -68.12 8.00 44.84
CA LYS A 52 -69.32 7.67 44.11
C LYS A 52 -70.56 8.44 44.69
N VAL A 53 -70.61 8.57 45.97
CA VAL A 53 -71.60 9.40 46.61
C VAL A 53 -71.52 10.86 46.19
N GLY A 54 -70.33 11.43 46.15
CA GLY A 54 -70.17 12.79 45.70
C GLY A 54 -70.58 13.00 44.26
N GLU A 55 -70.23 12.05 43.39
CA GLU A 55 -70.61 12.08 41.95
C GLU A 55 -72.16 11.97 41.82
N GLU A 56 -72.77 11.04 42.54
CA GLU A 56 -74.24 10.86 42.54
C GLU A 56 -74.94 12.09 43.06
N MET A 57 -74.51 12.66 44.20
CA MET A 57 -75.10 13.88 44.79
C MET A 57 -74.93 15.08 43.81
N ALA A 58 -73.81 15.21 43.13
CA ALA A 58 -73.62 16.26 42.12
C ALA A 58 -74.61 16.11 40.96
N MET A 59 -74.78 14.88 40.46
CA MET A 59 -75.75 14.59 39.40
C MET A 59 -77.19 14.85 39.84
N GLU A 60 -77.55 14.49 41.05
CA GLU A 60 -78.86 14.71 41.55
C GLU A 60 -79.16 16.20 41.86
N SER A 61 -78.15 16.96 42.32
CA SER A 61 -78.24 18.40 42.46
C SER A 61 -78.55 19.09 41.13
N VAL A 62 -77.84 18.66 40.05
CA VAL A 62 -78.12 19.19 38.71
C VAL A 62 -79.53 18.80 38.22
N ARG A 63 -80.03 17.60 38.56
CA ARG A 63 -81.35 17.18 38.22
C ARG A 63 -82.42 18.00 38.95
N MET A 64 -82.20 18.28 40.26
CA MET A 64 -83.14 19.08 41.08
C MET A 64 -83.23 20.51 40.61
N ASP A 65 -82.16 21.07 40.13
CA ASP A 65 -82.08 22.44 39.56
C ASP A 65 -82.91 22.56 38.26
N ASN A 66 -82.99 21.48 37.49
CA ASN A 66 -83.74 21.40 36.24
C ASN A 66 -85.22 21.04 36.39
N GLN A 67 -85.73 20.65 37.60
CA GLN A 67 -87.14 20.29 37.85
C GLN A 67 -87.79 21.26 38.84
N SER A 68 -88.47 22.26 38.36
CA SER A 68 -89.31 23.14 39.14
C SER A 68 -90.53 22.42 39.68
N GLY A 69 -90.48 22.01 40.95
CA GLY A 69 -91.72 21.61 41.70
C GLY A 69 -91.90 20.14 41.95
N ASN A 70 -91.75 19.74 43.13
CA ASN A 70 -92.05 18.57 43.91
C ASN A 70 -90.82 17.74 44.27
N THR A 71 -90.25 18.05 45.43
CA THR A 71 -89.17 17.29 46.05
C THR A 71 -89.69 16.09 46.82
N GLU A 72 -89.83 14.95 46.18
CA GLU A 72 -89.90 13.69 46.94
C GLU A 72 -88.54 13.44 47.59
N LYS A 73 -88.57 13.25 48.92
CA LYS A 73 -87.35 12.89 49.66
C LYS A 73 -86.99 11.45 49.37
N HIS A 74 -86.01 11.28 48.46
CA HIS A 74 -85.48 9.97 48.23
C HIS A 74 -84.34 9.65 49.23
N LEU A 75 -84.50 8.56 49.91
CA LEU A 75 -83.45 8.00 50.79
C LEU A 75 -82.48 7.21 49.89
N GLN A 76 -81.34 7.70 49.72
CA GLN A 76 -80.29 7.06 48.89
C GLN A 76 -79.39 6.22 49.79
N ILE A 77 -79.22 4.93 49.48
CA ILE A 77 -78.33 4.05 50.22
C ILE A 77 -76.95 4.25 49.63
N ILE A 78 -76.00 4.66 50.46
CA ILE A 78 -74.58 4.88 50.06
C ILE A 78 -73.95 3.53 49.73
N GLY A 79 -73.41 3.41 48.52
CA GLY A 79 -72.63 2.26 48.14
C GLY A 79 -71.38 2.11 49.01
N SER A 80 -71.04 0.90 49.35
CA SER A 80 -69.88 0.57 50.14
C SER A 80 -68.90 -0.20 49.28
N LYS A 81 -67.61 0.00 49.50
CA LYS A 81 -66.55 -0.77 48.88
C LYS A 81 -65.67 -1.46 49.93
N ALA A 82 -65.21 -2.66 49.60
CA ALA A 82 -64.25 -3.37 50.42
C ALA A 82 -62.80 -2.88 50.04
N VAL A 83 -62.10 -2.50 51.08
CA VAL A 83 -60.73 -2.01 50.92
C VAL A 83 -59.78 -2.79 51.82
N MET A 84 -58.56 -3.13 51.35
CA MET A 84 -57.55 -3.86 52.11
C MET A 84 -56.21 -3.29 51.95
N ASP A 85 -55.42 -3.20 53.02
CA ASP A 85 -54.03 -2.82 52.97
C ASP A 85 -53.18 -4.01 52.47
N SER A 86 -52.56 -3.84 51.34
CA SER A 86 -51.76 -4.91 50.66
C SER A 86 -50.60 -5.39 51.54
N ARG A 87 -49.95 -4.51 52.30
CA ARG A 87 -48.80 -4.87 53.16
C ARG A 87 -49.25 -5.70 54.33
N LYS A 88 -50.35 -5.25 55.02
CA LYS A 88 -50.89 -5.93 56.17
C LYS A 88 -51.59 -7.24 55.79
N ALA A 89 -52.22 -7.27 54.63
CA ALA A 89 -52.78 -8.52 54.11
C ALA A 89 -51.69 -9.58 53.91
N LYS A 90 -50.55 -9.17 53.36
CA LYS A 90 -49.40 -10.08 53.19
C LYS A 90 -48.73 -10.50 54.48
N GLU A 91 -48.63 -9.59 55.46
CA GLU A 91 -48.12 -9.87 56.81
C GLU A 91 -48.99 -10.94 57.54
N TRP A 92 -50.30 -10.89 57.37
CA TRP A 92 -51.24 -11.82 57.93
C TRP A 92 -51.56 -13.04 57.08
N GLY A 93 -50.89 -13.20 55.94
CA GLY A 93 -51.11 -14.33 55.03
C GLY A 93 -52.49 -14.36 54.36
N LEU A 94 -53.17 -13.23 54.29
CA LEU A 94 -54.49 -13.10 53.66
C LEU A 94 -54.34 -12.85 52.17
N ASP A 95 -54.91 -13.70 51.32
CA ASP A 95 -54.96 -13.48 49.87
C ASP A 95 -56.26 -12.70 49.51
N PRO A 96 -56.08 -11.42 49.05
CA PRO A 96 -57.20 -10.62 48.62
C PRO A 96 -58.00 -11.23 47.46
N LYS A 97 -57.34 -12.08 46.64
CA LYS A 97 -58.04 -12.74 45.53
C LYS A 97 -58.87 -13.94 45.91
N ALA A 98 -58.68 -14.49 47.11
CA ALA A 98 -59.45 -15.61 47.63
C ALA A 98 -60.78 -15.15 48.19
N LEU A 99 -61.06 -13.87 48.33
CA LEU A 99 -62.29 -13.32 48.83
C LEU A 99 -63.39 -13.37 47.76
N PRO A 100 -64.71 -13.67 48.19
CA PRO A 100 -65.80 -13.81 47.23
C PRO A 100 -66.30 -12.47 46.65
N PHE A 101 -65.69 -11.39 46.96
CA PHE A 101 -65.99 -10.05 46.48
C PHE A 101 -64.75 -9.26 46.10
N SER A 102 -64.90 -8.26 45.26
CA SER A 102 -63.79 -7.42 44.83
C SER A 102 -63.30 -6.51 45.96
N VAL A 103 -61.98 -6.47 46.16
CA VAL A 103 -61.31 -5.66 47.17
C VAL A 103 -60.38 -4.68 46.51
N GLU A 104 -60.53 -3.42 46.86
CA GLU A 104 -59.59 -2.38 46.46
C GLU A 104 -58.34 -2.46 47.35
N LEU A 105 -57.17 -2.70 46.75
CA LEU A 105 -55.88 -2.79 47.47
C LEU A 105 -55.22 -1.41 47.58
N ILE A 106 -55.00 -0.98 48.82
CA ILE A 106 -54.19 0.21 49.10
C ILE A 106 -52.83 -0.16 49.61
N ASN A 107 -51.90 0.78 49.63
CA ASN A 107 -50.49 0.62 50.05
C ASN A 107 -49.76 -0.52 49.35
N GLN A 108 -50.10 -0.75 48.11
CA GLN A 108 -49.35 -1.72 47.29
C GLN A 108 -47.87 -1.24 47.18
N PRO A 109 -46.87 -2.15 47.38
CA PRO A 109 -45.51 -1.80 47.23
C PRO A 109 -45.27 -1.40 45.77
N VAL A 110 -44.74 -0.20 45.55
CA VAL A 110 -44.37 0.28 44.20
C VAL A 110 -43.24 -0.58 43.72
N SER A 111 -43.34 -1.13 42.51
CA SER A 111 -42.25 -1.89 41.88
C SER A 111 -41.04 -0.98 41.75
N PHE A 112 -39.84 -1.55 41.97
CA PHE A 112 -38.55 -0.84 41.71
C PHE A 112 -38.53 -0.14 40.36
N TYR A 113 -39.05 -0.81 39.33
CA TYR A 113 -39.12 -0.22 37.98
C TYR A 113 -40.03 1.01 37.93
N GLN A 114 -41.17 0.99 38.61
CA GLN A 114 -42.10 2.13 38.64
C GLN A 114 -41.52 3.33 39.42
N GLN A 115 -40.76 3.04 40.46
CA GLN A 115 -40.14 4.08 41.30
C GLN A 115 -38.98 4.78 40.59
N TYR A 116 -38.18 4.01 39.80
CA TYR A 116 -36.95 4.50 39.17
C TYR A 116 -37.02 4.56 37.64
N THR A 117 -38.20 4.54 37.05
CA THR A 117 -38.42 4.52 35.59
C THR A 117 -37.62 5.60 34.86
N TYR A 118 -37.70 6.85 35.33
CA TYR A 118 -36.99 7.97 34.70
C TYR A 118 -35.45 7.84 34.78
N GLN A 119 -34.94 7.41 35.93
CA GLN A 119 -33.52 7.21 36.15
C GLN A 119 -32.98 6.08 35.28
N ILE A 120 -33.72 4.99 35.14
CA ILE A 120 -33.35 3.85 34.28
C ILE A 120 -33.29 4.29 32.81
N TRP A 121 -34.34 4.96 32.33
CA TRP A 121 -34.35 5.44 30.95
C TRP A 121 -33.28 6.49 30.67
N SER A 122 -33.02 7.41 31.60
CA SER A 122 -31.92 8.40 31.44
C SER A 122 -30.57 7.75 31.44
N ALA A 123 -30.32 6.72 32.27
CA ALA A 123 -29.07 5.96 32.24
C ALA A 123 -28.90 5.18 30.94
N CYS A 124 -29.97 4.55 30.46
CA CYS A 124 -29.93 3.83 29.16
C CYS A 124 -29.67 4.76 27.99
N THR A 125 -30.31 5.93 27.93
CA THR A 125 -30.03 6.91 26.85
C THR A 125 -28.64 7.44 26.90
N LEU A 126 -28.12 7.77 28.10
CA LEU A 126 -26.72 8.20 28.26
C LEU A 126 -25.73 7.12 27.79
N PHE A 127 -25.98 5.86 28.18
CA PHE A 127 -25.17 4.73 27.75
C PHE A 127 -25.14 4.56 26.23
N VAL A 128 -26.31 4.64 25.58
CA VAL A 128 -26.41 4.56 24.11
C VAL A 128 -25.63 5.69 23.44
N VAL A 129 -25.74 6.92 23.95
CA VAL A 129 -25.00 8.08 23.41
C VAL A 129 -23.49 7.88 23.55
N LEU A 130 -23.02 7.39 24.70
CA LEU A 130 -21.59 7.11 24.91
C LEU A 130 -21.07 6.00 23.99
N VAL A 131 -21.84 4.92 23.82
CA VAL A 131 -21.47 3.81 22.91
C VAL A 131 -21.41 4.30 21.45
N LEU A 132 -22.39 5.09 21.00
CA LEU A 132 -22.40 5.69 19.68
C LEU A 132 -21.21 6.64 19.49
N GLY A 133 -20.93 7.49 20.46
CA GLY A 133 -19.77 8.37 20.46
C GLY A 133 -18.44 7.62 20.34
N LEU A 134 -18.29 6.53 21.11
CA LEU A 134 -17.13 5.65 21.04
C LEU A 134 -17.01 4.99 19.66
N PHE A 135 -18.10 4.48 19.12
CA PHE A 135 -18.12 3.85 17.80
C PHE A 135 -17.72 4.83 16.69
N ILE A 136 -18.27 6.04 16.70
CA ILE A 136 -17.94 7.10 15.76
C ILE A 136 -16.45 7.47 15.88
N SER A 137 -15.95 7.64 17.12
CA SER A 137 -14.54 7.95 17.37
C SER A 137 -13.60 6.88 16.82
N LEU A 138 -13.88 5.60 17.09
CA LEU A 138 -13.11 4.48 16.58
C LEU A 138 -13.16 4.39 15.06
N PHE A 139 -14.34 4.60 14.45
CA PHE A 139 -14.49 4.63 13.00
C PHE A 139 -13.60 5.72 12.36
N TYR A 140 -13.64 6.94 12.86
CA TYR A 140 -12.78 8.02 12.36
C TYR A 140 -11.31 7.75 12.61
N TYR A 141 -10.94 7.18 13.77
CA TYR A 141 -9.57 6.79 14.07
C TYR A 141 -9.01 5.80 13.04
N PHE A 142 -9.73 4.70 12.78
CA PHE A 142 -9.28 3.68 11.82
C PHE A 142 -9.26 4.22 10.39
N ARG A 143 -10.26 5.02 10.01
CA ARG A 143 -10.31 5.68 8.71
C ARG A 143 -9.12 6.62 8.49
N THR A 144 -8.83 7.45 9.47
CA THR A 144 -7.71 8.41 9.40
C THR A 144 -6.37 7.68 9.36
N LYS A 145 -6.21 6.64 10.17
CA LYS A 145 -5.01 5.79 10.17
C LYS A 145 -4.79 5.15 8.79
N ARG A 146 -5.83 4.57 8.22
CA ARG A 146 -5.76 3.94 6.88
C ARG A 146 -5.37 4.94 5.79
N LEU A 147 -6.00 6.11 5.79
CA LEU A 147 -5.66 7.18 4.83
C LEU A 147 -4.22 7.66 4.99
N LYS A 148 -3.74 7.79 6.22
CA LYS A 148 -2.34 8.15 6.50
C LYS A 148 -1.37 7.11 5.97
N ASP A 149 -1.66 5.81 6.17
CA ASP A 149 -0.81 4.72 5.70
C ASP A 149 -0.80 4.65 4.15
N GLU A 150 -1.93 4.86 3.49
CA GLU A 150 -2.04 4.97 2.03
C GLU A 150 -1.24 6.17 1.50
N LEU A 151 -1.35 7.33 2.15
CA LEU A 151 -0.61 8.54 1.77
C LEU A 151 0.90 8.33 1.90
N LEU A 152 1.35 7.72 3.00
CA LEU A 152 2.78 7.42 3.21
C LEU A 152 3.35 6.47 2.14
N ARG A 153 2.57 5.46 1.73
CA ARG A 153 2.96 4.55 0.64
C ARG A 153 3.06 5.30 -0.69
N SER A 154 2.03 6.06 -1.02
CA SER A 154 2.00 6.85 -2.25
C SER A 154 3.14 7.88 -2.32
N ASP A 155 3.45 8.58 -1.21
CA ASP A 155 4.58 9.50 -1.14
C ASP A 155 5.92 8.80 -1.36
N LYS A 156 6.10 7.61 -0.75
CA LYS A 156 7.29 6.79 -0.96
C LYS A 156 7.46 6.35 -2.42
N ASP A 157 6.37 5.87 -3.03
CA ASP A 157 6.38 5.42 -4.42
C ASP A 157 6.66 6.60 -5.37
N LEU A 158 6.07 7.76 -5.09
CA LEU A 158 6.31 9.00 -5.84
C LEU A 158 7.78 9.46 -5.74
N ARG A 159 8.37 9.41 -4.54
CA ARG A 159 9.80 9.75 -4.35
C ARG A 159 10.69 8.82 -5.15
N VAL A 160 10.46 7.51 -5.07
CA VAL A 160 11.24 6.52 -5.85
C VAL A 160 11.09 6.76 -7.36
N ALA A 161 9.88 7.05 -7.83
CA ALA A 161 9.65 7.36 -9.24
C ALA A 161 10.33 8.68 -9.66
N LYS A 162 10.27 9.71 -8.80
CA LYS A 162 10.93 10.99 -9.02
C LYS A 162 12.46 10.81 -9.10
N ASP A 163 13.06 10.14 -8.11
CA ASP A 163 14.52 9.91 -8.07
C ASP A 163 14.99 9.16 -9.33
N ARG A 164 14.23 8.15 -9.78
CA ARG A 164 14.53 7.44 -11.05
C ARG A 164 14.42 8.35 -12.26
N ALA A 165 13.40 9.21 -12.31
CA ALA A 165 13.23 10.15 -13.41
C ALA A 165 14.32 11.22 -13.44
N GLU A 166 14.73 11.75 -12.29
CA GLU A 166 15.82 12.72 -12.15
C GLU A 166 17.17 12.10 -12.56
N GLU A 167 17.46 10.88 -12.10
CA GLU A 167 18.67 10.16 -12.47
C GLU A 167 18.70 9.86 -13.98
N SER A 168 17.58 9.40 -14.56
CA SER A 168 17.46 9.20 -16.01
C SER A 168 17.69 10.49 -16.79
N ASN A 169 17.15 11.62 -16.31
CA ASN A 169 17.33 12.92 -16.97
C ASN A 169 18.78 13.42 -16.84
N ARG A 170 19.41 13.20 -15.68
CA ARG A 170 20.83 13.52 -15.44
C ARG A 170 21.73 12.72 -16.41
N LEU A 171 21.50 11.41 -16.51
CA LEU A 171 22.24 10.54 -17.41
C LEU A 171 22.04 10.95 -18.87
N LYS A 172 20.81 11.31 -19.28
CA LYS A 172 20.52 11.81 -20.62
C LYS A 172 21.24 13.13 -20.93
N SER A 173 21.26 14.04 -19.97
CA SER A 173 21.95 15.34 -20.13
C SER A 173 23.47 15.17 -20.23
N ALA A 174 24.03 14.31 -19.38
CA ALA A 174 25.48 13.97 -19.47
C ALA A 174 25.82 13.29 -20.80
N PHE A 175 24.94 12.39 -21.28
CA PHE A 175 25.10 11.76 -22.60
C PHE A 175 25.14 12.79 -23.72
N LEU A 176 24.18 13.74 -23.76
CA LEU A 176 24.16 14.79 -24.80
C LEU A 176 25.38 15.71 -24.74
N ALA A 177 25.84 16.06 -23.55
CA ALA A 177 27.06 16.87 -23.36
C ALA A 177 28.31 16.16 -23.88
N ASN A 178 28.46 14.87 -23.51
CA ASN A 178 29.59 14.05 -23.98
C ASN A 178 29.55 13.85 -25.51
N MET A 179 28.39 13.59 -26.09
CA MET A 179 28.19 13.50 -27.53
C MET A 179 28.66 14.77 -28.23
N SER A 180 28.23 15.94 -27.73
CA SER A 180 28.58 17.23 -28.32
C SER A 180 30.10 17.43 -28.32
N HIS A 181 30.78 17.02 -27.26
CA HIS A 181 32.22 17.11 -27.15
C HIS A 181 32.95 16.15 -28.12
N GLU A 182 32.51 14.86 -28.16
CA GLU A 182 33.11 13.83 -29.01
C GLU A 182 32.88 14.10 -30.52
N ILE A 183 31.81 14.81 -30.88
CA ILE A 183 31.57 15.29 -32.26
C ILE A 183 32.42 16.50 -32.60
N ARG A 184 32.56 17.48 -31.67
CA ARG A 184 33.23 18.74 -31.91
C ARG A 184 34.73 18.56 -32.18
N THR A 185 35.41 17.67 -31.46
CA THR A 185 36.83 17.44 -31.56
C THR A 185 37.28 17.00 -32.98
N PRO A 186 36.74 15.92 -33.58
CA PRO A 186 37.08 15.52 -34.93
C PRO A 186 36.61 16.54 -35.98
N LEU A 187 35.43 17.18 -35.77
CA LEU A 187 34.93 18.20 -36.68
C LEU A 187 35.89 19.40 -36.77
N ASN A 188 36.36 19.91 -35.63
CA ASN A 188 37.29 21.02 -35.59
C ASN A 188 38.64 20.64 -36.27
N SER A 189 39.07 19.38 -36.11
CA SER A 189 40.27 18.88 -36.82
C SER A 189 40.05 18.85 -38.33
N ILE A 190 38.91 18.35 -38.80
CA ILE A 190 38.55 18.33 -40.23
C ILE A 190 38.56 19.76 -40.78
N VAL A 191 37.84 20.69 -40.15
CA VAL A 191 37.74 22.09 -40.59
C VAL A 191 39.10 22.76 -40.57
N GLY A 192 39.84 22.69 -39.45
CA GLY A 192 41.15 23.35 -39.32
C GLY A 192 42.19 22.86 -40.32
N PHE A 193 42.27 21.53 -40.53
CA PHE A 193 43.22 21.01 -41.56
C PHE A 193 42.73 21.22 -43.00
N SER A 194 41.44 21.33 -43.23
CA SER A 194 40.90 21.75 -44.54
C SER A 194 41.24 23.19 -44.86
N ASP A 195 41.16 24.09 -43.87
CA ASP A 195 41.57 25.50 -44.03
C ASP A 195 43.12 25.61 -44.38
N VAL A 196 43.95 24.82 -43.70
CA VAL A 196 45.38 24.76 -43.94
C VAL A 196 45.68 24.23 -45.36
N LEU A 197 44.96 23.20 -45.81
CA LEU A 197 45.06 22.67 -47.17
C LEU A 197 44.68 23.67 -48.26
N ALA A 198 43.77 24.62 -47.94
CA ALA A 198 43.33 25.66 -48.87
C ALA A 198 44.37 26.79 -49.07
N VAL A 199 45.36 26.91 -48.16
CA VAL A 199 46.41 27.93 -48.27
C VAL A 199 47.54 27.43 -49.15
N GLU A 200 48.02 28.28 -50.13
CA GLU A 200 49.14 27.98 -50.97
C GLU A 200 50.46 28.00 -50.16
N GLY A 201 51.34 27.01 -50.42
CA GLY A 201 52.69 26.98 -49.84
C GLY A 201 53.01 25.70 -49.05
N SER A 202 52.12 24.77 -48.91
CA SER A 202 52.42 23.47 -48.30
C SER A 202 53.16 22.54 -49.25
N THR A 203 54.06 21.76 -48.69
CA THR A 203 54.74 20.69 -49.44
C THR A 203 53.77 19.54 -49.73
N GLU A 204 54.09 18.70 -50.74
CA GLU A 204 53.25 17.55 -51.07
C GLU A 204 53.14 16.56 -49.90
N GLU A 205 54.19 16.38 -49.12
CA GLU A 205 54.23 15.54 -47.92
C GLU A 205 53.35 16.09 -46.83
N GLU A 206 53.30 17.39 -46.57
CA GLU A 206 52.44 18.07 -45.64
C GLU A 206 50.99 17.95 -46.09
N ARG A 207 50.68 18.16 -47.36
CA ARG A 207 49.33 18.00 -47.93
C ARG A 207 48.80 16.58 -47.72
N GLN A 208 49.63 15.57 -47.96
CA GLN A 208 49.25 14.18 -47.75
C GLN A 208 49.04 13.83 -46.28
N SER A 209 49.84 14.40 -45.39
CA SER A 209 49.70 14.30 -43.97
C SER A 209 48.34 14.92 -43.51
N TYR A 210 48.03 16.15 -43.94
CA TYR A 210 46.78 16.83 -43.62
C TYR A 210 45.57 16.09 -44.17
N PHE A 211 45.66 15.59 -45.41
CA PHE A 211 44.59 14.75 -46.00
C PHE A 211 44.35 13.49 -45.16
N GLN A 212 45.40 12.83 -44.68
CA GLN A 212 45.28 11.64 -43.85
C GLN A 212 44.66 11.96 -42.50
N ILE A 213 44.93 13.11 -41.89
CA ILE A 213 44.28 13.57 -40.64
C ILE A 213 42.80 13.82 -40.88
N ILE A 214 42.43 14.53 -41.97
CA ILE A 214 41.05 14.78 -42.34
C ILE A 214 40.30 13.46 -42.53
N LYS A 215 40.86 12.53 -43.30
CA LYS A 215 40.27 11.23 -43.57
C LYS A 215 40.02 10.42 -42.28
N THR A 216 41.02 10.35 -41.39
CA THR A 216 40.96 9.64 -40.14
C THR A 216 39.87 10.21 -39.21
N ASN A 217 39.76 11.55 -39.13
CA ASN A 217 38.74 12.21 -38.31
C ASN A 217 37.33 12.07 -38.92
N SER A 218 37.22 12.06 -40.27
CA SER A 218 35.95 11.81 -40.97
C SER A 218 35.46 10.38 -40.70
N ASP A 219 36.34 9.38 -40.80
CA ASP A 219 36.00 7.98 -40.48
C ASP A 219 35.62 7.78 -39.00
N LEU A 220 36.27 8.52 -38.08
CA LEU A 220 35.94 8.52 -36.68
C LEU A 220 34.54 9.11 -36.44
N LEU A 221 34.25 10.25 -37.09
CA LEU A 221 32.97 10.93 -36.98
C LEU A 221 31.79 10.05 -37.50
N LEU A 222 32.00 9.41 -38.67
CA LEU A 222 31.03 8.49 -39.24
C LEU A 222 30.76 7.30 -38.31
N ARG A 223 31.79 6.71 -37.71
CA ARG A 223 31.64 5.65 -36.70
C ARG A 223 30.85 6.13 -35.49
N LEU A 224 31.21 7.32 -34.97
CA LEU A 224 30.49 7.89 -33.81
C LEU A 224 29.00 8.07 -34.10
N ILE A 225 28.66 8.63 -35.28
CA ILE A 225 27.25 8.81 -35.68
C ILE A 225 26.53 7.46 -35.76
N ASN A 226 27.13 6.45 -36.38
CA ASN A 226 26.55 5.11 -36.47
C ASN A 226 26.39 4.46 -35.10
N ASP A 227 27.37 4.57 -34.20
CA ASP A 227 27.31 4.08 -32.83
C ASP A 227 26.12 4.71 -32.04
N ILE A 228 25.91 6.04 -32.22
CA ILE A 228 24.84 6.79 -31.62
C ILE A 228 23.47 6.32 -32.13
N LEU A 229 23.35 6.16 -33.46
CA LEU A 229 22.11 5.67 -34.08
C LEU A 229 21.78 4.24 -33.63
N ASP A 230 22.81 3.36 -33.60
CA ASP A 230 22.65 1.99 -33.11
C ASP A 230 22.21 1.97 -31.63
N LEU A 231 22.89 2.75 -30.79
CA LEU A 231 22.55 2.88 -29.36
C LEU A 231 21.09 3.33 -29.19
N SER A 232 20.68 4.39 -29.89
CA SER A 232 19.35 4.93 -29.85
C SER A 232 18.26 3.89 -30.24
N ARG A 233 18.55 3.13 -31.31
CA ARG A 233 17.63 2.08 -31.79
C ARG A 233 17.54 0.91 -30.81
N LEU A 234 18.66 0.48 -30.24
CA LEU A 234 18.77 -0.61 -29.27
C LEU A 234 18.01 -0.25 -27.96
N GLU A 235 18.15 1.00 -27.49
CA GLU A 235 17.47 1.48 -26.27
C GLU A 235 15.96 1.66 -26.46
N ALA A 236 15.56 2.17 -27.62
CA ALA A 236 14.13 2.33 -27.93
C ALA A 236 13.41 0.99 -28.16
N ASN A 237 14.11 -0.13 -27.99
CA ASN A 237 13.60 -1.47 -28.31
C ASN A 237 13.13 -1.62 -29.77
N ARG A 238 13.65 -0.79 -30.69
CA ARG A 238 13.28 -0.73 -32.10
C ARG A 238 14.14 -1.59 -33.01
N VAL A 239 15.10 -2.32 -32.45
CA VAL A 239 15.92 -3.29 -33.20
C VAL A 239 15.23 -4.64 -33.12
N THR A 240 14.78 -5.12 -34.27
CA THR A 240 14.38 -6.51 -34.45
C THR A 240 15.64 -7.32 -34.80
N LEU A 241 15.93 -8.34 -34.00
CA LEU A 241 17.03 -9.25 -34.28
C LEU A 241 16.63 -10.17 -35.44
N THR A 242 17.53 -10.33 -36.40
CA THR A 242 17.34 -11.26 -37.53
C THR A 242 18.03 -12.58 -37.20
N TRP A 243 17.25 -13.57 -36.85
CA TRP A 243 17.74 -14.87 -36.45
C TRP A 243 17.97 -15.76 -37.69
N GLU A 244 19.23 -16.12 -37.90
CA GLU A 244 19.67 -16.97 -39.03
C GLU A 244 20.57 -18.08 -38.52
N GLU A 245 20.43 -19.27 -39.10
CA GLU A 245 21.35 -20.39 -38.82
C GLU A 245 22.69 -20.13 -39.53
N CYS A 246 23.78 -20.11 -38.78
CA CYS A 246 25.11 -19.95 -39.36
C CYS A 246 26.11 -20.89 -38.69
N ASP A 247 27.19 -21.14 -39.39
CA ASP A 247 28.40 -21.81 -38.85
C ASP A 247 29.25 -20.77 -38.12
N ILE A 248 29.19 -20.82 -36.78
CA ILE A 248 29.85 -19.85 -35.90
C ILE A 248 31.37 -19.95 -35.96
N VAL A 249 31.90 -21.15 -36.20
CA VAL A 249 33.36 -21.37 -36.35
C VAL A 249 33.86 -20.67 -37.58
N LEU A 250 33.16 -20.83 -38.71
CA LEU A 250 33.47 -20.16 -39.96
C LEU A 250 33.37 -18.64 -39.82
N LEU A 251 32.29 -18.14 -39.19
CA LEU A 251 32.07 -16.72 -38.90
C LEU A 251 33.23 -16.12 -38.09
N CYS A 252 33.63 -16.75 -36.99
CA CYS A 252 34.75 -16.31 -36.16
C CYS A 252 36.07 -16.28 -36.93
N ARG A 253 36.34 -17.31 -37.72
CA ARG A 253 37.57 -17.35 -38.59
C ARG A 253 37.56 -16.18 -39.57
N GLN A 254 36.45 -15.91 -40.25
CA GLN A 254 36.33 -14.81 -41.22
C GLN A 254 36.50 -13.45 -40.54
N VAL A 255 35.89 -13.23 -39.36
CA VAL A 255 36.03 -11.97 -38.63
C VAL A 255 37.46 -11.75 -38.16
N VAL A 256 38.13 -12.77 -37.57
CA VAL A 256 39.53 -12.65 -37.15
C VAL A 256 40.45 -12.37 -38.34
N ALA A 257 40.28 -13.06 -39.48
CA ALA A 257 41.05 -12.81 -40.70
C ALA A 257 40.83 -11.40 -41.24
N SER A 258 39.58 -10.92 -41.26
CA SER A 258 39.25 -9.55 -41.72
C SER A 258 39.87 -8.48 -40.82
N VAL A 259 39.79 -8.62 -39.48
CA VAL A 259 40.40 -7.70 -38.53
C VAL A 259 41.92 -7.71 -38.67
N SER A 260 42.56 -8.88 -38.75
CA SER A 260 44.00 -9.05 -38.96
C SER A 260 44.46 -8.36 -40.24
N PHE A 261 43.74 -8.56 -41.36
CA PHE A 261 44.08 -7.94 -42.64
C PHE A 261 43.94 -6.41 -42.61
N SER A 262 42.89 -5.89 -42.00
CA SER A 262 42.67 -4.43 -41.89
C SER A 262 43.67 -3.72 -40.98
N ARG A 263 44.41 -4.47 -40.16
CA ARG A 263 45.40 -4.01 -39.19
C ARG A 263 46.83 -4.46 -39.52
N GLN A 264 47.17 -4.54 -40.81
CA GLN A 264 48.52 -4.99 -41.28
C GLN A 264 49.69 -4.16 -40.72
N SER A 265 49.45 -2.95 -40.24
CA SER A 265 50.42 -2.13 -39.51
C SER A 265 50.56 -2.43 -38.02
N SER A 266 49.74 -3.34 -37.49
CA SER A 266 49.80 -3.76 -36.09
C SER A 266 50.80 -4.90 -35.92
N ASP A 267 51.67 -4.82 -34.91
CA ASP A 267 52.63 -5.87 -34.55
C ASP A 267 51.95 -7.03 -33.76
N ASN A 268 50.60 -7.03 -33.64
CA ASN A 268 49.85 -8.01 -32.86
C ASN A 268 49.52 -9.26 -33.67
N GLN A 269 49.65 -10.41 -33.04
CA GLN A 269 49.26 -11.68 -33.60
C GLN A 269 47.78 -12.00 -33.25
N PHE A 270 46.92 -12.16 -34.27
CA PHE A 270 45.54 -12.56 -34.11
C PHE A 270 45.38 -14.07 -34.27
N LEU A 271 44.68 -14.71 -33.33
CA LEU A 271 44.46 -16.14 -33.31
C LEU A 271 42.98 -16.46 -33.03
N PHE A 272 42.53 -17.57 -33.62
CA PHE A 272 41.23 -18.14 -33.27
C PHE A 272 41.42 -19.56 -32.76
N THR A 273 40.82 -19.88 -31.62
CA THR A 273 40.88 -21.18 -30.96
C THR A 273 39.49 -21.71 -30.68
N THR A 274 39.30 -22.99 -30.92
CA THR A 274 38.05 -23.72 -30.59
C THR A 274 38.34 -25.22 -30.68
N SER A 275 37.54 -26.02 -29.97
CA SER A 275 37.54 -27.49 -30.09
C SER A 275 36.66 -28.03 -31.23
N PHE A 276 35.92 -27.18 -31.92
CA PHE A 276 34.99 -27.56 -32.97
C PHE A 276 35.56 -27.29 -34.36
N GLU A 277 35.35 -28.21 -35.28
CA GLU A 277 35.64 -27.98 -36.74
C GLU A 277 34.53 -27.12 -37.35
N THR A 278 33.27 -27.37 -37.02
CA THR A 278 32.07 -26.62 -37.40
C THR A 278 31.11 -26.60 -36.23
N TYR A 279 30.36 -25.54 -36.09
CA TYR A 279 29.31 -25.45 -35.08
C TYR A 279 28.16 -24.56 -35.58
N ARG A 280 26.96 -25.13 -35.80
CA ARG A 280 25.82 -24.39 -36.28
C ARG A 280 24.94 -23.95 -35.12
N MET A 281 24.54 -22.68 -35.11
CA MET A 281 23.61 -22.11 -34.18
C MET A 281 22.80 -20.96 -34.81
N GLU A 282 21.61 -20.68 -34.27
CA GLU A 282 20.84 -19.52 -34.66
C GLU A 282 21.40 -18.26 -33.97
N THR A 283 21.69 -17.21 -34.74
CA THR A 283 22.14 -15.90 -34.21
C THR A 283 21.82 -14.80 -35.21
N ASP A 284 21.88 -13.53 -34.78
CA ASP A 284 21.97 -12.40 -35.68
C ASP A 284 23.43 -12.21 -36.10
N ILE A 285 23.72 -12.60 -37.34
CA ILE A 285 25.07 -12.63 -37.88
C ILE A 285 25.73 -11.25 -37.84
N GLN A 286 25.00 -10.18 -38.20
CA GLN A 286 25.54 -8.83 -38.22
C GLN A 286 25.88 -8.34 -36.82
N ARG A 287 25.00 -8.59 -35.84
CA ARG A 287 25.22 -8.20 -34.43
C ARG A 287 26.34 -9.04 -33.79
N MET A 288 26.43 -10.33 -34.12
CA MET A 288 27.51 -11.19 -33.66
C MET A 288 28.87 -10.68 -34.17
N GLN A 289 28.97 -10.38 -35.47
CA GLN A 289 30.16 -9.76 -36.04
C GLN A 289 30.51 -8.44 -35.37
N GLN A 290 29.52 -7.57 -35.14
CA GLN A 290 29.71 -6.29 -34.48
C GLN A 290 30.31 -6.43 -33.07
N VAL A 291 29.80 -7.36 -32.25
CA VAL A 291 30.35 -7.62 -30.91
C VAL A 291 31.79 -8.12 -31.00
N ILE A 292 32.09 -9.12 -31.85
CA ILE A 292 33.41 -9.69 -31.97
C ILE A 292 34.42 -8.64 -32.51
N ILE A 293 34.03 -7.88 -33.52
CA ILE A 293 34.92 -6.82 -34.11
C ILE A 293 35.19 -5.74 -33.04
N ASN A 294 34.21 -5.31 -32.29
CA ASN A 294 34.39 -4.33 -31.21
C ASN A 294 35.38 -4.83 -30.15
N LEU A 295 35.26 -6.08 -29.73
CA LEU A 295 36.15 -6.66 -28.73
C LEU A 295 37.58 -6.85 -29.28
N LEU A 296 37.73 -7.38 -30.51
CA LEU A 296 39.04 -7.54 -31.16
C LEU A 296 39.74 -6.21 -31.42
N SER A 297 38.99 -5.18 -31.88
CA SER A 297 39.57 -3.84 -32.11
C SER A 297 39.98 -3.15 -30.81
N ASN A 298 39.28 -3.38 -29.72
CA ASN A 298 39.69 -2.91 -28.40
C ASN A 298 40.97 -3.63 -27.94
N ALA A 299 41.03 -4.95 -28.08
CA ALA A 299 42.22 -5.72 -27.77
C ALA A 299 43.47 -5.23 -28.54
N ASP A 300 43.34 -4.97 -29.87
CA ASP A 300 44.39 -4.45 -30.69
C ASP A 300 44.87 -3.06 -30.26
N LYS A 301 43.94 -2.18 -29.93
CA LYS A 301 44.22 -0.82 -29.46
C LYS A 301 45.02 -0.78 -28.15
N PHE A 302 44.81 -1.71 -27.26
CA PHE A 302 45.42 -1.73 -25.92
C PHE A 302 46.61 -2.73 -25.82
N THR A 303 46.93 -3.44 -26.90
CA THR A 303 48.09 -4.32 -27.02
C THR A 303 49.07 -3.71 -28.00
N LYS A 304 50.27 -3.36 -27.55
CA LYS A 304 51.29 -2.73 -28.42
C LYS A 304 52.01 -3.75 -29.32
N LYS A 305 52.42 -4.87 -28.76
CA LYS A 305 53.02 -6.01 -29.42
C LYS A 305 52.76 -7.24 -28.61
N GLY A 306 51.88 -8.09 -29.12
CA GLY A 306 51.43 -9.24 -28.33
C GLY A 306 50.50 -10.18 -29.10
N LYS A 307 49.68 -10.91 -28.32
CA LYS A 307 48.78 -11.91 -28.84
C LYS A 307 47.34 -11.56 -28.48
N ILE A 308 46.45 -11.64 -29.46
CA ILE A 308 45.03 -11.44 -29.32
C ILE A 308 44.35 -12.73 -29.75
N THR A 309 43.62 -13.37 -28.86
CA THR A 309 42.98 -14.68 -29.12
C THR A 309 41.48 -14.55 -28.95
N LEU A 310 40.75 -14.87 -30.01
CA LEU A 310 39.31 -15.18 -29.92
C LEU A 310 39.19 -16.68 -29.64
N ASP A 311 38.47 -17.03 -28.57
CA ASP A 311 38.13 -18.42 -28.23
C ASP A 311 36.64 -18.64 -28.29
N PHE A 312 36.21 -19.80 -28.81
CA PHE A 312 34.82 -20.22 -28.85
C PHE A 312 34.69 -21.60 -28.18
N SER A 313 33.77 -21.69 -27.23
CA SER A 313 33.43 -22.92 -26.52
C SER A 313 31.95 -23.00 -26.29
N VAL A 314 31.45 -24.21 -25.89
CA VAL A 314 30.07 -24.47 -25.57
C VAL A 314 30.02 -25.03 -24.15
N ASP A 315 29.20 -24.41 -23.31
CA ASP A 315 28.87 -24.93 -21.99
C ASP A 315 27.50 -25.64 -22.08
N GLU A 316 27.53 -26.96 -22.21
CA GLU A 316 26.32 -27.77 -22.28
C GLU A 316 25.48 -27.72 -21.00
N LYS A 317 26.10 -27.46 -19.82
CA LYS A 317 25.39 -27.41 -18.54
C LYS A 317 24.49 -26.18 -18.43
N THR A 318 24.97 -25.05 -18.93
CA THR A 318 24.19 -23.80 -18.93
C THR A 318 23.42 -23.60 -20.24
N GLY A 319 23.67 -24.41 -21.27
CA GLY A 319 23.08 -24.23 -22.59
C GLY A 319 23.53 -22.97 -23.30
N MET A 320 24.77 -22.54 -23.08
CA MET A 320 25.32 -21.29 -23.59
C MET A 320 26.54 -21.53 -24.51
N ALA A 321 26.59 -20.85 -25.62
CA ALA A 321 27.80 -20.60 -26.37
C ALA A 321 28.60 -19.49 -25.69
N VAL A 322 29.89 -19.71 -25.45
CA VAL A 322 30.79 -18.78 -24.75
C VAL A 322 31.91 -18.36 -25.68
N PHE A 323 32.07 -17.05 -25.79
CA PHE A 323 33.11 -16.42 -26.59
C PHE A 323 34.03 -15.66 -25.67
N SER A 324 35.35 -15.76 -25.83
CA SER A 324 36.28 -14.92 -25.10
C SER A 324 37.28 -14.28 -26.03
N VAL A 325 37.53 -13.00 -25.82
CA VAL A 325 38.60 -12.25 -26.46
C VAL A 325 39.64 -11.94 -25.40
N THR A 326 40.82 -12.55 -25.55
CA THR A 326 41.95 -12.43 -24.63
C THR A 326 43.08 -11.67 -25.30
N ASP A 327 43.59 -10.65 -24.64
CA ASP A 327 44.77 -9.88 -25.07
C ASP A 327 45.88 -9.97 -24.03
N THR A 328 47.10 -9.61 -24.48
CA THR A 328 48.30 -9.50 -23.64
C THR A 328 48.70 -8.05 -23.43
N GLY A 329 47.71 -7.13 -23.41
CA GLY A 329 47.92 -5.69 -23.27
C GLY A 329 48.07 -5.21 -21.83
N CYS A 330 47.73 -3.95 -21.61
CA CYS A 330 47.91 -3.30 -20.30
C CYS A 330 46.93 -3.77 -19.22
N GLY A 331 45.90 -4.56 -19.58
CA GLY A 331 44.87 -5.04 -18.66
C GLY A 331 43.93 -3.93 -18.18
N ILE A 332 43.01 -4.32 -17.28
CA ILE A 332 41.99 -3.43 -16.72
C ILE A 332 41.97 -3.59 -15.19
N PRO A 333 42.20 -2.50 -14.42
CA PRO A 333 42.12 -2.52 -12.97
C PRO A 333 40.75 -3.02 -12.48
N LYS A 334 40.70 -3.82 -11.39
CA LYS A 334 39.47 -4.45 -10.89
C LYS A 334 38.33 -3.45 -10.59
N GLU A 335 38.71 -2.27 -10.09
CA GLU A 335 37.75 -1.21 -9.75
C GLU A 335 37.07 -0.63 -10.99
N LYS A 336 37.76 -0.69 -12.15
CA LYS A 336 37.26 -0.13 -13.42
C LYS A 336 36.56 -1.16 -14.32
N GLN A 337 36.65 -2.46 -14.01
CA GLN A 337 36.06 -3.52 -14.84
C GLN A 337 34.56 -3.42 -15.06
N LYS A 338 33.81 -2.88 -14.08
CA LYS A 338 32.35 -2.61 -14.23
C LYS A 338 32.06 -1.36 -15.01
N LEU A 339 32.91 -0.35 -14.89
CA LEU A 339 32.75 0.97 -15.52
C LEU A 339 32.99 0.96 -17.02
N VAL A 340 33.87 0.07 -17.56
CA VAL A 340 34.19 0.04 -18.99
C VAL A 340 32.98 -0.28 -19.90
N PHE A 341 31.90 -0.81 -19.36
CA PHE A 341 30.68 -1.06 -20.09
C PHE A 341 29.70 0.13 -20.04
N GLU A 342 30.02 1.17 -19.25
CA GLU A 342 29.24 2.40 -19.21
C GLU A 342 29.57 3.28 -20.43
N ARG A 343 28.62 4.17 -20.78
CA ARG A 343 28.72 4.99 -22.01
C ARG A 343 29.80 6.07 -21.86
N PHE A 344 30.61 6.27 -22.90
CA PHE A 344 31.69 7.25 -22.97
C PHE A 344 32.79 7.04 -21.92
N GLU A 345 32.79 5.94 -21.19
CA GLU A 345 33.85 5.62 -20.25
C GLU A 345 35.14 5.23 -21.04
N LYS A 346 36.20 5.91 -20.71
CA LYS A 346 37.56 5.67 -21.27
C LYS A 346 38.51 5.46 -20.10
N LEU A 347 39.23 4.36 -20.08
CA LEU A 347 40.25 4.09 -19.06
C LEU A 347 41.39 5.12 -19.09
N ASN A 348 41.64 5.70 -20.28
CA ASN A 348 42.60 6.76 -20.53
C ASN A 348 41.96 7.80 -21.47
N GLU A 349 41.93 9.07 -21.05
CA GLU A 349 41.36 10.19 -21.81
C GLU A 349 42.02 10.38 -23.20
N TYR A 350 43.30 9.98 -23.34
CA TYR A 350 44.04 10.07 -24.60
C TYR A 350 43.81 8.87 -25.54
N ALA A 351 43.07 7.86 -25.10
CA ALA A 351 42.80 6.69 -25.92
C ALA A 351 41.78 7.02 -27.02
N GLN A 352 42.18 6.89 -28.29
CA GLN A 352 41.28 7.05 -29.43
C GLN A 352 40.08 6.11 -29.36
N GLY A 353 38.89 6.63 -29.64
CA GLY A 353 37.67 5.85 -29.73
C GLY A 353 36.48 6.56 -29.08
N THR A 354 35.27 6.13 -29.45
CA THR A 354 34.00 6.77 -29.09
C THR A 354 33.54 6.52 -27.62
N GLY A 355 34.11 5.48 -26.98
CA GLY A 355 33.63 5.04 -25.66
C GLY A 355 32.23 4.39 -25.68
N LEU A 356 31.66 4.12 -26.87
CA LEU A 356 30.33 3.53 -27.03
C LEU A 356 30.38 2.04 -27.37
N GLY A 357 31.48 1.53 -27.95
CA GLY A 357 31.55 0.16 -28.45
C GLY A 357 31.21 -0.92 -27.41
N LEU A 358 31.80 -0.85 -26.20
CA LEU A 358 31.52 -1.84 -25.14
C LEU A 358 30.08 -1.73 -24.58
N SER A 359 29.53 -0.53 -24.49
CA SER A 359 28.16 -0.33 -24.08
C SER A 359 27.16 -0.88 -25.11
N ILE A 360 27.48 -0.74 -26.41
CA ILE A 360 26.72 -1.35 -27.51
C ILE A 360 26.80 -2.90 -27.41
N CYS A 361 28.00 -3.46 -27.19
CA CYS A 361 28.16 -4.90 -26.97
C CYS A 361 27.26 -5.41 -25.82
N LYS A 362 27.29 -4.71 -24.69
CA LYS A 362 26.44 -5.05 -23.51
C LYS A 362 24.95 -5.06 -23.87
N LEU A 363 24.48 -4.07 -24.63
CA LEU A 363 23.07 -4.00 -25.07
C LEU A 363 22.75 -5.13 -26.06
N ILE A 364 23.57 -5.40 -27.07
CA ILE A 364 23.34 -6.49 -28.02
C ILE A 364 23.30 -7.83 -27.30
N VAL A 365 24.28 -8.13 -26.45
CA VAL A 365 24.34 -9.39 -25.71
C VAL A 365 23.15 -9.56 -24.77
N SER A 366 22.73 -8.48 -24.10
CA SER A 366 21.52 -8.49 -23.25
C SER A 366 20.26 -8.79 -24.06
N LYS A 367 20.15 -8.32 -25.31
CA LYS A 367 19.05 -8.64 -26.22
C LYS A 367 18.98 -10.13 -26.58
N TRP A 368 20.09 -10.79 -26.63
CA TRP A 368 20.15 -12.24 -26.79
C TRP A 368 19.85 -13.03 -25.52
N LYS A 369 19.58 -12.34 -24.37
CA LYS A 369 19.48 -12.95 -23.03
C LYS A 369 20.81 -13.60 -22.59
N GLY A 370 21.94 -13.11 -23.13
CA GLY A 370 23.30 -13.48 -22.74
C GLY A 370 23.88 -12.50 -21.71
N ALA A 371 25.13 -12.72 -21.34
CA ALA A 371 25.90 -11.86 -20.44
C ALA A 371 27.26 -11.51 -21.05
N ILE A 372 27.79 -10.33 -20.73
CA ILE A 372 29.16 -9.91 -21.09
C ILE A 372 29.89 -9.41 -19.85
N TRP A 373 31.12 -9.85 -19.64
CA TRP A 373 31.93 -9.51 -18.47
C TRP A 373 33.43 -9.59 -18.79
N ILE A 374 34.25 -9.15 -17.84
CA ILE A 374 35.69 -9.30 -17.87
C ILE A 374 36.07 -10.38 -16.87
N ASP A 375 36.98 -11.27 -17.25
CA ASP A 375 37.54 -12.27 -16.33
C ASP A 375 38.39 -11.59 -15.26
N PRO A 376 37.95 -11.59 -13.98
CA PRO A 376 38.67 -10.86 -12.92
C PRO A 376 39.95 -11.55 -12.47
N ASP A 377 40.15 -12.81 -12.86
CA ASP A 377 41.27 -13.63 -12.44
C ASP A 377 42.38 -13.68 -13.51
N TYR A 378 42.11 -13.19 -14.73
CA TYR A 378 43.09 -13.10 -15.78
C TYR A 378 43.99 -11.87 -15.57
N THR A 379 45.33 -12.11 -15.48
CA THR A 379 46.33 -11.08 -15.13
C THR A 379 47.32 -10.80 -16.26
N GLY A 380 47.24 -11.54 -17.38
CA GLY A 380 48.16 -11.40 -18.50
C GLY A 380 47.81 -10.27 -19.50
N GLY A 381 46.80 -9.47 -19.22
CA GLY A 381 46.19 -8.45 -20.06
C GLY A 381 44.72 -8.29 -19.72
N ALA A 382 43.80 -8.21 -20.70
CA ALA A 382 42.39 -8.29 -20.47
C ALA A 382 41.78 -9.52 -21.17
N ARG A 383 40.73 -10.07 -20.53
CA ARG A 383 39.90 -11.13 -21.11
C ARG A 383 38.45 -10.72 -21.02
N PHE A 384 37.85 -10.39 -22.16
CA PHE A 384 36.43 -10.13 -22.30
C PHE A 384 35.71 -11.42 -22.67
N ILE A 385 34.65 -11.73 -21.95
CA ILE A 385 33.85 -12.94 -22.18
C ILE A 385 32.40 -12.52 -22.43
N PHE A 386 31.77 -13.10 -23.43
CA PHE A 386 30.33 -12.99 -23.59
C PHE A 386 29.70 -14.34 -23.91
N SER A 387 28.40 -14.46 -23.50
CA SER A 387 27.63 -15.66 -23.74
C SER A 387 26.44 -15.39 -24.65
N HIS A 388 26.01 -16.44 -25.37
CA HIS A 388 24.86 -16.43 -26.25
C HIS A 388 24.09 -17.74 -26.01
N PRO A 389 22.77 -17.73 -25.82
CA PRO A 389 22.00 -18.95 -25.63
C PRO A 389 22.02 -19.84 -26.88
N LEU A 390 22.18 -21.14 -26.69
CA LEU A 390 22.15 -22.11 -27.79
C LEU A 390 20.73 -22.31 -28.37
N LYS A 391 19.72 -22.13 -27.52
CA LYS A 391 18.31 -22.16 -27.92
C LYS A 391 17.70 -20.79 -27.71
N ILE A 392 17.10 -20.26 -28.75
CA ILE A 392 16.43 -18.97 -28.72
C ILE A 392 14.93 -19.20 -28.49
N GLU A 393 14.44 -18.68 -27.42
CA GLU A 393 12.99 -18.56 -27.23
C GLU A 393 12.50 -17.40 -28.11
N LYS A 394 11.87 -17.75 -29.24
CA LYS A 394 11.22 -16.75 -30.12
C LYS A 394 9.97 -16.26 -29.39
N GLU A 395 9.96 -14.99 -29.00
CA GLU A 395 8.75 -14.30 -28.49
C GLU A 395 7.74 -14.08 -29.62
#